data_7a068a7aae62183e545026d85435e588
#
_entry.id   7a068a7aae62183e545026d85435e588
#
_cell.length_a   1.000
_cell.length_b   1.000
_cell.length_c   1.000
_cell.angle_alpha   90.00
_cell.angle_beta   90.00
_cell.angle_gamma   90.00
#
_symmetry.space_group_name_H-M   'P 1'
#
loop_
_entity.id
_entity.type
_entity.pdbx_description
1 polymer ?
#
loop_
_entity_poly.entity_id
_entity_poly.type
_entity_poly.pdbx_seq_one_letter_code
_entity_poly.pdbx_strand_id
1 'polypeptide(L)'
;IDNRIMLRLPDNFSYVVRNSGAKMENVVFPLSFAVTLGGIKTIAVIGHSGCRMKDLKTHKLEFVKGLSGQGWETDRAENFFLKSSPVFEMGNIIDSIITETMRLRSCYLNVLVAALYYSVEDKKLYFIKEDVT
;
A
#
# COMPACT_ATOMS: atom_id res chain seq x y z
N ILE A 1 10.35 -1.86 4.64
CA ILE A 1 10.73 -3.06 3.87
C ILE A 1 11.39 -2.62 2.57
N ASP A 2 12.57 -3.13 2.30
CA ASP A 2 13.23 -2.90 1.02
C ASP A 2 12.72 -3.92 -0.01
N ASN A 3 11.97 -3.43 -0.98
CA ASN A 3 11.31 -4.29 -1.96
C ASN A 3 12.31 -5.06 -2.83
N ARG A 4 13.47 -4.50 -3.12
CA ARG A 4 14.48 -5.18 -3.94
C ARG A 4 15.11 -6.33 -3.19
N ILE A 5 15.41 -6.14 -1.91
CA ILE A 5 15.93 -7.21 -1.06
C ILE A 5 14.87 -8.29 -0.85
N MET A 6 13.64 -7.87 -0.55
CA MET A 6 12.52 -8.77 -0.30
C MET A 6 12.24 -9.68 -1.51
N LEU A 7 12.26 -9.13 -2.71
CA LEU A 7 11.96 -9.85 -3.94
C LEU A 7 13.22 -10.36 -4.65
N ARG A 8 14.39 -10.04 -4.15
CA ARG A 8 15.68 -10.39 -4.77
C ARG A 8 15.78 -9.93 -6.23
N LEU A 9 15.31 -8.72 -6.49
CA LEU A 9 15.31 -8.15 -7.83
C LEU A 9 16.67 -7.51 -8.16
N PRO A 10 17.17 -7.68 -9.39
CA PRO A 10 18.35 -6.94 -9.83
C PRO A 10 18.04 -5.45 -9.98
N ASP A 11 19.08 -4.63 -9.99
CA ASP A 11 18.94 -3.20 -10.23
C ASP A 11 18.33 -2.96 -11.61
N ASN A 12 17.47 -1.94 -11.70
CA ASN A 12 16.80 -1.52 -12.93
C ASN A 12 15.89 -2.59 -13.55
N PHE A 13 15.51 -3.60 -12.76
CA PHE A 13 14.60 -4.64 -13.23
C PHE A 13 13.14 -4.19 -13.21
N SER A 14 12.76 -3.38 -12.23
CA SER A 14 11.38 -2.99 -12.03
C SER A 14 11.25 -1.54 -11.60
N TYR A 15 10.10 -0.94 -11.90
CA TYR A 15 9.67 0.29 -11.25
C TYR A 15 9.05 -0.07 -9.91
N VAL A 16 9.45 0.63 -8.86
CA VAL A 16 8.91 0.39 -7.52
C VAL A 16 8.19 1.63 -7.04
N VAL A 17 6.90 1.48 -6.76
CA VAL A 17 6.09 2.55 -6.19
C VAL A 17 5.69 2.13 -4.79
N ARG A 18 6.04 2.95 -3.81
CA ARG A 18 5.68 2.70 -2.41
C ARG A 18 4.50 3.57 -2.03
N ASN A 19 3.59 2.98 -1.27
CA ASN A 19 2.44 3.71 -0.76
C ASN A 19 2.09 3.21 0.62
N SER A 20 1.51 4.09 1.42
CA SER A 20 1.04 3.72 2.76
C SER A 20 -0.12 2.75 2.63
N GLY A 21 0.07 1.56 3.17
CA GLY A 21 -1.01 0.61 3.29
C GLY A 21 -1.48 -0.04 2.00
N ALA A 22 -0.68 -0.15 0.97
CA ALA A 22 -1.02 -0.77 -0.31
C ALA A 22 -2.23 -0.15 -1.03
N LYS A 23 -2.56 1.11 -0.71
CA LYS A 23 -3.61 1.86 -1.42
C LYS A 23 -2.99 2.63 -2.58
N MET A 24 -3.56 2.46 -3.76
CA MET A 24 -2.97 2.94 -5.01
C MET A 24 -3.57 4.26 -5.53
N GLU A 25 -4.51 4.88 -4.82
CA GLU A 25 -5.21 6.07 -5.27
C GLU A 25 -4.26 7.21 -5.66
N ASN A 26 -3.23 7.43 -4.85
CA ASN A 26 -2.29 8.53 -5.05
C ASN A 26 -1.14 8.20 -6.00
N VAL A 27 -1.09 6.98 -6.54
CA VAL A 27 0.01 6.53 -7.39
C VAL A 27 -0.44 6.17 -8.80
N VAL A 28 -1.71 6.37 -9.13
CA VAL A 28 -2.23 6.03 -10.46
C VAL A 28 -1.52 6.81 -11.57
N PHE A 29 -1.22 8.08 -11.35
CA PHE A 29 -0.51 8.86 -12.36
C PHE A 29 0.92 8.35 -12.60
N PRO A 30 1.79 8.21 -11.59
CA PRO A 30 3.11 7.61 -11.81
C PRO A 30 3.04 6.20 -12.39
N LEU A 31 2.06 5.41 -11.96
CA LEU A 31 1.87 4.06 -12.46
C LEU A 31 1.47 4.06 -13.94
N SER A 32 0.60 4.98 -14.32
CA SER A 32 0.21 5.16 -15.74
C SER A 32 1.40 5.56 -16.60
N PHE A 33 2.32 6.33 -16.06
CA PHE A 33 3.57 6.66 -16.72
C PHE A 33 4.40 5.41 -17.01
N ALA A 34 4.54 4.53 -16.00
CA ALA A 34 5.28 3.29 -16.16
C ALA A 34 4.61 2.36 -17.19
N VAL A 35 3.28 2.29 -17.18
CA VAL A 35 2.53 1.48 -18.13
C VAL A 35 2.69 1.99 -19.56
N THR A 36 2.56 3.30 -19.75
CA THR A 36 2.55 3.89 -21.10
C THR A 36 3.93 4.11 -21.66
N LEU A 37 4.79 4.81 -20.93
CA LEU A 37 6.13 5.17 -21.39
C LEU A 37 7.18 4.13 -21.01
N GLY A 38 7.00 3.46 -19.89
CA GLY A 38 7.91 2.42 -19.45
C GLY A 38 7.68 1.06 -20.08
N GLY A 39 6.53 0.87 -20.74
CA GLY A 39 6.21 -0.37 -21.44
C GLY A 39 6.05 -1.58 -20.54
N ILE A 40 5.69 -1.39 -19.27
CA ILE A 40 5.50 -2.52 -18.36
C ILE A 40 4.25 -3.31 -18.74
N LYS A 41 4.31 -4.62 -18.50
CA LYS A 41 3.21 -5.54 -18.83
C LYS A 41 2.65 -6.25 -17.61
N THR A 42 3.31 -6.13 -16.47
CA THR A 42 2.90 -6.80 -15.25
C THR A 42 3.05 -5.85 -14.06
N ILE A 43 2.04 -5.85 -13.20
CA ILE A 43 2.05 -5.12 -11.94
C ILE A 43 1.85 -6.15 -10.82
N ALA A 44 2.70 -6.10 -9.80
CA ALA A 44 2.49 -6.85 -8.58
C ALA A 44 2.04 -5.90 -7.47
N VAL A 45 0.86 -6.16 -6.92
CA VAL A 45 0.35 -5.43 -5.76
C VAL A 45 0.70 -6.23 -4.52
N ILE A 46 1.60 -5.69 -3.70
CA ILE A 46 2.13 -6.40 -2.56
C ILE A 46 1.80 -5.67 -1.27
N GLY A 47 1.04 -6.33 -0.39
CA GLY A 47 0.88 -5.91 0.98
C GLY A 47 1.73 -6.78 1.90
N HIS A 48 1.93 -6.35 3.12
CA HIS A 48 2.76 -7.12 4.07
C HIS A 48 2.15 -7.14 5.46
N SER A 49 2.52 -8.15 6.25
CA SER A 49 2.16 -8.22 7.67
C SER A 49 2.85 -7.10 8.45
N GLY A 50 2.32 -6.79 9.63
CA GLY A 50 2.90 -5.78 10.50
C GLY A 50 2.75 -4.34 10.00
N CYS A 51 1.86 -4.08 9.05
CA CYS A 51 1.60 -2.74 8.55
C CYS A 51 0.91 -1.89 9.62
N ARG A 52 1.50 -0.73 9.95
CA ARG A 52 0.95 0.18 10.95
C ARG A 52 -0.29 0.94 10.50
N MET A 53 -0.61 0.89 9.21
CA MET A 53 -1.83 1.51 8.68
C MET A 53 -3.08 0.67 8.94
N LYS A 54 -2.92 -0.49 9.55
CA LYS A 54 -4.02 -1.32 10.04
C LYS A 54 -4.42 -0.83 11.43
N ASP A 55 -5.73 -0.77 11.68
CA ASP A 55 -6.28 -0.38 12.99
C ASP A 55 -5.75 0.98 13.48
N LEU A 56 -5.82 1.98 12.61
CA LEU A 56 -5.31 3.32 12.93
C LEU A 56 -5.95 3.91 14.18
N LYS A 57 -7.20 3.59 14.47
CA LYS A 57 -7.90 4.11 15.66
C LYS A 57 -7.18 3.79 16.97
N THR A 58 -6.49 2.66 17.04
CA THR A 58 -5.74 2.27 18.24
C THR A 58 -4.50 3.13 18.44
N HIS A 59 -4.05 3.85 17.43
CA HIS A 59 -2.87 4.72 17.47
C HIS A 59 -3.20 6.20 17.59
N LYS A 60 -4.49 6.55 17.69
CA LYS A 60 -4.93 7.95 17.73
C LYS A 60 -4.27 8.73 18.86
N LEU A 61 -4.25 8.16 20.06
CA LEU A 61 -3.71 8.85 21.23
C LEU A 61 -2.22 9.15 21.07
N GLU A 62 -1.46 8.19 20.61
CA GLU A 62 -0.01 8.37 20.36
C GLU A 62 0.23 9.39 19.24
N PHE A 63 -0.57 9.34 18.19
CA PHE A 63 -0.47 10.26 17.07
C PHE A 63 -0.71 11.70 17.50
N VAL A 64 -1.80 11.93 18.24
CA VAL A 64 -2.15 13.27 18.74
C VAL A 64 -1.09 13.78 19.71
N LYS A 65 -0.64 12.95 20.64
CA LYS A 65 0.43 13.32 21.59
C LYS A 65 1.73 13.65 20.87
N GLY A 66 2.09 12.87 19.87
CA GLY A 66 3.29 13.10 19.10
C GLY A 66 3.28 14.42 18.37
N LEU A 67 2.16 14.77 17.74
CA LEU A 67 2.01 16.06 17.06
C LEU A 67 1.99 17.22 18.04
N SER A 68 1.36 17.05 19.20
CA SER A 68 1.39 18.08 20.26
C SER A 68 2.81 18.34 20.72
N GLY A 69 3.63 17.29 20.81
CA GLY A 69 5.06 17.42 21.11
C GLY A 69 5.85 18.15 20.03
N GLN A 70 5.34 18.21 18.80
CA GLN A 70 5.93 18.94 17.69
C GLN A 70 5.35 20.36 17.53
N GLY A 71 4.53 20.81 18.48
CA GLY A 71 3.98 22.17 18.47
C GLY A 71 2.57 22.29 17.90
N TRP A 72 1.92 21.19 17.56
CA TRP A 72 0.52 21.24 17.10
C TRP A 72 -0.41 21.43 18.29
N GLU A 73 -1.46 22.22 18.11
CA GLU A 73 -2.56 22.25 19.07
C GLU A 73 -3.24 20.87 19.09
N THR A 74 -3.66 20.44 20.29
CA THR A 74 -4.27 19.12 20.47
C THR A 74 -5.52 18.94 19.62
N ASP A 75 -6.41 19.94 19.59
CA ASP A 75 -7.63 19.87 18.78
C ASP A 75 -7.34 19.79 17.29
N ARG A 76 -6.34 20.52 16.83
CA ARG A 76 -5.91 20.47 15.43
C ARG A 76 -5.37 19.09 15.07
N ALA A 77 -4.54 18.52 15.92
CA ALA A 77 -3.98 17.19 15.71
C ALA A 77 -5.08 16.12 15.68
N GLU A 78 -6.04 16.21 16.60
CA GLU A 78 -7.17 15.30 16.66
C GLU A 78 -8.05 15.39 15.42
N ASN A 79 -8.41 16.61 15.00
CA ASN A 79 -9.20 16.82 13.80
C ASN A 79 -8.49 16.31 12.56
N PHE A 80 -7.19 16.52 12.46
CA PHE A 80 -6.37 16.00 11.36
C PHE A 80 -6.43 14.47 11.31
N PHE A 81 -6.28 13.81 12.46
CA PHE A 81 -6.39 12.35 12.53
C PHE A 81 -7.78 11.86 12.10
N LEU A 82 -8.83 12.44 12.65
CA LEU A 82 -10.21 12.02 12.36
C LEU A 82 -10.58 12.19 10.88
N LYS A 83 -10.06 13.24 10.26
CA LYS A 83 -10.34 13.54 8.86
C LYS A 83 -9.55 12.66 7.89
N SER A 84 -8.31 12.35 8.25
CA SER A 84 -7.38 11.67 7.35
C SER A 84 -7.35 10.16 7.54
N SER A 85 -7.53 9.66 8.76
CA SER A 85 -7.39 8.23 9.04
C SER A 85 -8.31 7.33 8.21
N PRO A 86 -9.58 7.68 7.93
CA PRO A 86 -10.43 6.82 7.09
C PRO A 86 -9.89 6.63 5.68
N VAL A 87 -9.16 7.62 5.16
CA VAL A 87 -8.56 7.54 3.82
C VAL A 87 -7.40 6.56 3.78
N PHE A 88 -6.64 6.46 4.86
CA PHE A 88 -5.43 5.66 4.94
C PHE A 88 -5.59 4.34 5.71
N GLU A 89 -6.76 4.11 6.32
CA GLU A 89 -7.04 2.88 7.06
C GLU A 89 -7.03 1.67 6.16
N MET A 90 -6.23 0.66 6.48
CA MET A 90 -6.18 -0.57 5.70
C MET A 90 -7.19 -1.62 6.11
N GLY A 91 -7.58 -1.66 7.37
CA GLY A 91 -8.44 -2.74 7.88
C GLY A 91 -7.81 -4.12 7.66
N ASN A 92 -8.49 -4.99 6.91
CA ASN A 92 -7.96 -6.30 6.55
C ASN A 92 -7.01 -6.17 5.35
N ILE A 93 -5.76 -6.56 5.55
CA ILE A 93 -4.70 -6.43 4.52
C ILE A 93 -5.05 -7.21 3.25
N ILE A 94 -5.51 -8.46 3.39
CA ILE A 94 -5.84 -9.30 2.23
C ILE A 94 -6.95 -8.66 1.40
N ASP A 95 -8.01 -8.22 2.05
CA ASP A 95 -9.12 -7.55 1.35
C ASP A 95 -8.67 -6.27 0.66
N SER A 96 -7.79 -5.51 1.30
CA SER A 96 -7.24 -4.28 0.71
C SER A 96 -6.42 -4.56 -0.52
N ILE A 97 -5.56 -5.58 -0.49
CA ILE A 97 -4.76 -5.99 -1.64
C ILE A 97 -5.66 -6.39 -2.81
N ILE A 98 -6.68 -7.20 -2.53
CA ILE A 98 -7.62 -7.66 -3.56
C ILE A 98 -8.36 -6.48 -4.17
N THR A 99 -8.87 -5.57 -3.35
CA THR A 99 -9.60 -4.38 -3.81
C THR A 99 -8.74 -3.53 -4.72
N GLU A 100 -7.51 -3.25 -4.32
CA GLU A 100 -6.59 -2.44 -5.14
C GLU A 100 -6.18 -3.16 -6.42
N THR A 101 -6.00 -4.48 -6.35
CA THR A 101 -5.69 -5.29 -7.53
C THR A 101 -6.82 -5.22 -8.56
N MET A 102 -8.06 -5.35 -8.11
CA MET A 102 -9.23 -5.25 -8.97
C MET A 102 -9.35 -3.87 -9.60
N ARG A 103 -9.07 -2.82 -8.82
CA ARG A 103 -9.08 -1.45 -9.33
C ARG A 103 -8.06 -1.27 -10.45
N LEU A 104 -6.84 -1.75 -10.26
CA LEU A 104 -5.79 -1.63 -11.26
C LEU A 104 -6.11 -2.44 -12.52
N ARG A 105 -6.73 -3.61 -12.36
CA ARG A 105 -7.19 -4.40 -13.51
C ARG A 105 -8.23 -3.63 -14.32
N SER A 106 -9.07 -2.85 -13.67
CA SER A 106 -10.05 -1.99 -14.36
C SER A 106 -9.40 -0.82 -15.07
N CYS A 107 -8.30 -0.29 -14.53
CA CYS A 107 -7.58 0.82 -15.13
C CYS A 107 -6.74 0.40 -16.32
N TYR A 108 -6.17 -0.80 -16.30
CA TYR A 108 -5.18 -1.25 -17.30
C TYR A 108 -5.56 -2.64 -17.82
N LEU A 109 -6.40 -2.67 -18.82
CA LEU A 109 -7.00 -3.93 -19.30
C LEU A 109 -5.99 -4.88 -19.95
N ASN A 110 -4.86 -4.38 -20.43
CA ASN A 110 -3.84 -5.19 -21.09
C ASN A 110 -2.60 -5.41 -20.24
N VAL A 111 -2.69 -5.13 -18.94
CA VAL A 111 -1.62 -5.36 -17.98
C VAL A 111 -2.04 -6.48 -17.05
N LEU A 112 -1.14 -7.44 -16.84
CA LEU A 112 -1.35 -8.49 -15.86
C LEU A 112 -1.13 -7.91 -14.45
N VAL A 113 -2.12 -8.01 -13.57
CA VAL A 113 -2.02 -7.51 -12.20
C VAL A 113 -2.16 -8.69 -11.24
N ALA A 114 -1.16 -8.89 -10.40
CA ALA A 114 -1.13 -9.99 -9.43
C ALA A 114 -1.23 -9.46 -8.00
N ALA A 115 -2.01 -10.15 -7.17
CA ALA A 115 -2.18 -9.84 -5.77
C ALA A 115 -1.28 -10.74 -4.92
N LEU A 116 -0.37 -10.14 -4.15
CA LEU A 116 0.62 -10.86 -3.37
C LEU A 116 0.63 -10.37 -1.93
N TYR A 117 0.95 -11.28 -1.01
CA TYR A 117 1.09 -10.99 0.40
C TYR A 117 2.48 -11.42 0.87
N TYR A 118 3.20 -10.49 1.48
CA TYR A 118 4.51 -10.76 2.07
C TYR A 118 4.37 -10.92 3.58
N SER A 119 4.75 -12.08 4.09
CA SER A 119 4.78 -12.34 5.53
C SER A 119 6.15 -11.95 6.09
N VAL A 120 6.19 -10.97 6.98
CA VAL A 120 7.42 -10.53 7.63
C VAL A 120 7.94 -11.62 8.56
N GLU A 121 7.04 -12.43 9.13
CA GLU A 121 7.37 -13.47 10.10
C GLU A 121 8.21 -14.58 9.48
N ASP A 122 7.81 -15.10 8.32
CA ASP A 122 8.54 -16.17 7.65
C ASP A 122 9.35 -15.70 6.44
N LYS A 123 9.28 -14.42 6.10
CA LYS A 123 9.98 -13.79 4.97
C LYS A 123 9.64 -14.44 3.63
N LYS A 124 8.38 -14.85 3.47
CA LYS A 124 7.89 -15.47 2.24
C LYS A 124 6.80 -14.64 1.58
N LEU A 125 6.75 -14.76 0.26
CA LEU A 125 5.76 -14.12 -0.58
C LEU A 125 4.72 -15.14 -0.99
N TYR A 126 3.45 -14.79 -0.83
CA TYR A 126 2.33 -15.69 -1.10
C TYR A 126 1.41 -15.11 -2.16
N PHE A 127 0.94 -15.96 -3.08
CA PHE A 127 -0.19 -15.60 -3.91
C PHE A 127 -1.47 -15.66 -3.08
N ILE A 128 -2.36 -14.71 -3.33
CA ILE A 128 -3.64 -14.66 -2.59
C ILE A 128 -4.65 -15.55 -3.32
N LYS A 129 -5.15 -16.58 -2.62
CA LYS A 129 -6.10 -17.54 -3.20
C LYS A 129 -7.44 -16.91 -3.57
N GLU A 130 -7.85 -15.90 -2.83
CA GLU A 130 -9.10 -15.17 -3.07
C GLU A 130 -9.02 -14.24 -4.28
N ASP A 131 -7.83 -14.10 -4.87
CA ASP A 131 -7.65 -13.34 -6.09
C ASP A 131 -8.12 -14.14 -7.29
N VAL A 132 -9.40 -14.03 -7.57
CA VAL A 132 -10.02 -14.72 -8.69
C VAL A 132 -9.99 -13.80 -9.90
N THR A 133 -9.30 -14.19 -10.91
CA THR A 133 -9.22 -13.43 -12.17
C THR A 133 -10.33 -13.83 -13.13
#